data_65c11496b77101918d33411cbc08300a
#
_entry.id   65c11496b77101918d33411cbc08300a
#
_cell.length_a   1.000
_cell.length_b   1.000
_cell.length_c   1.000
_cell.angle_alpha   90.00
_cell.angle_beta   90.00
_cell.angle_gamma   90.00
#
_symmetry.space_group_name_H-M   'P 1'
#
loop_
_entity.id
_entity.type
_entity.pdbx_description
1 polymer ?
#
loop_
_entity_poly.entity_id
_entity_poly.type
_entity_poly.pdbx_seq_one_letter_code
_entity_poly.pdbx_strand_id
1 'polypeptide(L)'
;LCKAARYRYINNDMADLERCLQEAQEQRFRVIVTDGVFSMDGTVAQLDKICDLADKYDALVMVDECHATGFVGKTGRGTIEHCDVLGRVDIITGTLGKALGGASGGFTSGRKEIVDMLRQRSRPYLFSNTMAPPAVAGALKAIDLVSESSTLRDQLRENTAVFREGLETHGFELLPGEHPIVPV
;
A
#
# COMPACT_ATOMS: atom_id res chain seq x y z
N LEU A 1 11.16 15.65 6.83
CA LEU A 1 11.40 16.72 7.20
C LEU A 1 10.17 17.55 7.47
N CYS A 2 9.10 16.90 7.73
CA CYS A 2 7.85 17.41 8.20
C CYS A 2 8.00 17.83 9.69
N LYS A 3 7.38 18.94 10.08
CA LYS A 3 7.34 19.44 11.47
C LYS A 3 6.11 18.93 12.24
N ALA A 4 5.30 18.04 11.65
CA ALA A 4 4.14 17.48 12.31
C ALA A 4 4.53 16.64 13.55
N ALA A 5 3.68 16.65 14.57
CA ALA A 5 3.77 15.73 15.69
C ALA A 5 3.67 14.29 15.18
N ARG A 6 4.37 13.37 15.81
CA ARG A 6 4.44 11.97 15.40
C ARG A 6 4.00 11.08 16.54
N TYR A 7 3.00 10.27 16.26
CA TYR A 7 2.50 9.24 17.14
C TYR A 7 2.82 7.90 16.46
N ARG A 8 3.38 6.96 17.20
CA ARG A 8 3.69 5.62 16.69
C ARG A 8 2.81 4.62 17.39
N TYR A 9 2.18 3.76 16.63
CA TYR A 9 1.41 2.64 17.13
C TYR A 9 2.06 1.30 16.73
N ILE A 10 1.78 0.28 17.52
CA ILE A 10 2.27 -1.09 17.28
C ILE A 10 1.62 -1.63 16.00
N ASN A 11 2.42 -2.27 15.14
CA ASN A 11 1.94 -2.82 13.87
C ASN A 11 0.70 -3.68 14.05
N ASN A 12 -0.36 -3.38 13.29
CA ASN A 12 -1.66 -4.05 13.32
C ASN A 12 -2.38 -4.06 14.68
N ASP A 13 -1.95 -3.27 15.66
CA ASP A 13 -2.64 -3.10 16.95
C ASP A 13 -3.63 -1.92 16.88
N MET A 14 -4.91 -2.25 16.68
CA MET A 14 -5.96 -1.24 16.55
C MET A 14 -6.27 -0.52 17.87
N ALA A 15 -6.05 -1.16 19.02
CA ALA A 15 -6.23 -0.52 20.31
C ALA A 15 -5.14 0.54 20.55
N ASP A 16 -3.90 0.25 20.17
CA ASP A 16 -2.81 1.21 20.25
C ASP A 16 -2.94 2.34 19.23
N LEU A 17 -3.46 2.05 18.02
CA LEU A 17 -3.82 3.09 17.04
C LEU A 17 -4.89 4.02 17.61
N GLU A 18 -5.94 3.48 18.22
CA GLU A 18 -7.00 4.28 18.82
C GLU A 18 -6.48 5.17 19.95
N ARG A 19 -5.61 4.63 20.82
CA ARG A 19 -4.92 5.43 21.85
C ARG A 19 -4.16 6.61 21.24
N CYS A 20 -3.39 6.37 20.17
CA CYS A 20 -2.67 7.43 19.48
C CYS A 20 -3.60 8.50 18.88
N LEU A 21 -4.74 8.10 18.34
CA LEU A 21 -5.74 9.03 17.81
C LEU A 21 -6.40 9.85 18.91
N GLN A 22 -6.65 9.26 20.08
CA GLN A 22 -7.16 9.99 21.26
C GLN A 22 -6.16 11.03 21.75
N GLU A 23 -4.87 10.69 21.82
CA GLU A 23 -3.80 11.63 22.18
C GLU A 23 -3.62 12.75 21.16
N ALA A 24 -3.96 12.51 19.89
CA ALA A 24 -3.78 13.46 18.80
C ALA A 24 -4.99 14.42 18.61
N GLN A 25 -6.00 14.41 19.46
CA GLN A 25 -7.23 15.19 19.27
C GLN A 25 -7.01 16.71 19.23
N GLU A 26 -6.01 17.21 19.92
CA GLU A 26 -5.63 18.64 19.90
C GLU A 26 -4.96 19.06 18.58
N GLN A 27 -4.60 18.12 17.71
CA GLN A 27 -3.98 18.44 16.44
C GLN A 27 -5.03 18.90 15.43
N ARG A 28 -4.70 19.95 14.67
CA ARG A 28 -5.59 20.51 13.65
C ARG A 28 -6.03 19.50 12.58
N PHE A 29 -5.09 18.66 12.12
CA PHE A 29 -5.30 17.58 11.15
C PHE A 29 -4.59 16.33 11.62
N ARG A 30 -5.20 15.19 11.37
CA ARG A 30 -4.66 13.86 11.69
C ARG A 30 -4.54 13.06 10.40
N VAL A 31 -3.43 12.35 10.24
CA VAL A 31 -3.21 11.44 9.10
C VAL A 31 -2.67 10.12 9.65
N ILE A 32 -3.40 9.04 9.43
CA ILE A 32 -2.92 7.69 9.67
C ILE A 32 -2.11 7.28 8.44
N VAL A 33 -0.88 6.79 8.66
CA VAL A 33 0.01 6.34 7.58
C VAL A 33 0.39 4.89 7.85
N THR A 34 0.16 4.02 6.90
CA THR A 34 0.50 2.60 6.99
C THR A 34 0.94 2.05 5.63
N ASP A 35 1.68 0.95 5.64
CA ASP A 35 1.78 0.09 4.45
C ASP A 35 0.48 -0.71 4.31
N GLY A 36 0.09 -1.03 3.08
CA GLY A 36 -0.97 -2.01 2.83
C GLY A 36 -0.47 -3.44 3.07
N VAL A 37 0.72 -3.74 2.55
CA VAL A 37 1.48 -4.96 2.88
C VAL A 37 2.86 -4.58 3.39
N PHE A 38 3.21 -5.09 4.56
CA PHE A 38 4.53 -4.88 5.18
C PHE A 38 5.58 -5.79 4.54
N SER A 39 6.61 -5.17 3.95
CA SER A 39 7.59 -5.88 3.13
C SER A 39 8.44 -6.92 3.86
N MET A 40 8.62 -6.77 5.17
CA MET A 40 9.54 -7.61 5.95
C MET A 40 8.88 -8.86 6.51
N ASP A 41 7.56 -8.87 6.64
CA ASP A 41 6.82 -9.97 7.24
C ASP A 41 5.61 -10.43 6.43
N GLY A 42 5.29 -9.73 5.33
CA GLY A 42 4.16 -10.07 4.46
C GLY A 42 2.79 -9.86 5.10
N THR A 43 2.72 -9.23 6.28
CA THR A 43 1.42 -8.95 6.92
C THR A 43 0.64 -7.91 6.15
N VAL A 44 -0.68 -8.08 6.11
CA VAL A 44 -1.63 -7.14 5.50
C VAL A 44 -2.21 -6.26 6.59
N ALA A 45 -2.27 -4.95 6.34
CA ALA A 45 -2.90 -4.00 7.26
C ALA A 45 -4.41 -4.24 7.36
N GLN A 46 -4.98 -4.08 8.56
CA GLN A 46 -6.42 -4.17 8.81
C GLN A 46 -7.11 -2.86 8.37
N LEU A 47 -7.13 -2.59 7.04
CA LEU A 47 -7.58 -1.30 6.51
C LEU A 47 -9.05 -1.00 6.79
N ASP A 48 -9.90 -2.01 6.90
CA ASP A 48 -11.29 -1.88 7.33
C ASP A 48 -11.38 -1.20 8.69
N LYS A 49 -10.66 -1.72 9.68
CA LYS A 49 -10.63 -1.18 11.04
C LYS A 49 -9.91 0.16 11.13
N ILE A 50 -8.84 0.34 10.34
CA ILE A 50 -8.12 1.62 10.26
C ILE A 50 -9.06 2.70 9.73
N CYS A 51 -9.84 2.42 8.69
CA CYS A 51 -10.81 3.36 8.15
C CYS A 51 -11.94 3.66 9.14
N ASP A 52 -12.42 2.65 9.90
CA ASP A 52 -13.44 2.87 10.93
C ASP A 52 -12.93 3.81 12.04
N LEU A 53 -11.68 3.64 12.47
CA LEU A 53 -11.04 4.56 13.42
C LEU A 53 -10.80 5.94 12.80
N ALA A 54 -10.42 6.02 11.53
CA ALA A 54 -10.25 7.29 10.83
C ALA A 54 -11.54 8.08 10.78
N ASP A 55 -12.66 7.44 10.44
CA ASP A 55 -13.99 8.05 10.44
C ASP A 55 -14.39 8.53 11.85
N LYS A 56 -14.13 7.70 12.87
CA LYS A 56 -14.44 8.02 14.28
C LYS A 56 -13.68 9.23 14.80
N TYR A 57 -12.42 9.40 14.39
CA TYR A 57 -11.52 10.43 14.91
C TYR A 57 -11.22 11.56 13.93
N ASP A 58 -11.97 11.67 12.83
CA ASP A 58 -11.79 12.67 11.77
C ASP A 58 -10.32 12.74 11.29
N ALA A 59 -9.79 11.59 10.87
CA ALA A 59 -8.45 11.46 10.36
C ALA A 59 -8.45 11.06 8.89
N LEU A 60 -7.45 11.52 8.14
CA LEU A 60 -7.17 11.05 6.78
C LEU A 60 -6.41 9.73 6.84
N VAL A 61 -6.59 8.89 5.84
CA VAL A 61 -5.86 7.62 5.69
C VAL A 61 -4.94 7.69 4.47
N MET A 62 -3.66 7.40 4.69
CA MET A 62 -2.65 7.22 3.65
C MET A 62 -2.12 5.80 3.70
N VAL A 63 -2.15 5.12 2.55
CA VAL A 63 -1.67 3.73 2.41
C VAL A 63 -0.57 3.67 1.37
N ASP A 64 0.55 3.06 1.73
CA ASP A 64 1.59 2.67 0.78
C ASP A 64 1.28 1.28 0.21
N GLU A 65 1.04 1.21 -1.09
CA GLU A 65 0.68 0.01 -1.83
C GLU A 65 1.86 -0.57 -2.63
N CYS A 66 3.11 -0.20 -2.29
CA CYS A 66 4.29 -0.63 -3.03
C CYS A 66 4.48 -2.15 -3.10
N HIS A 67 3.95 -2.89 -2.13
CA HIS A 67 4.00 -4.35 -2.05
C HIS A 67 2.65 -5.02 -2.33
N ALA A 68 1.70 -4.30 -2.93
CA ALA A 68 0.35 -4.82 -3.20
C ALA A 68 -0.18 -4.46 -4.60
N THR A 69 0.15 -3.27 -5.11
CA THR A 69 -0.34 -2.81 -6.43
C THR A 69 0.06 -3.79 -7.54
N GLY A 70 -0.92 -4.22 -8.30
CA GLY A 70 -0.79 -5.09 -9.46
C GLY A 70 -1.16 -6.55 -9.21
N PHE A 71 -1.18 -7.03 -7.95
CA PHE A 71 -1.43 -8.44 -7.68
C PHE A 71 -2.26 -8.74 -6.42
N VAL A 72 -2.32 -7.88 -5.43
CA VAL A 72 -3.21 -8.06 -4.28
C VAL A 72 -4.62 -7.58 -4.63
N GLY A 73 -5.64 -8.22 -4.10
CA GLY A 73 -7.04 -8.00 -4.44
C GLY A 73 -7.49 -8.80 -5.68
N LYS A 74 -8.77 -8.80 -5.93
CA LYS A 74 -9.39 -9.56 -7.03
C LYS A 74 -8.91 -9.07 -8.41
N THR A 75 -8.81 -7.76 -8.57
CA THR A 75 -8.40 -7.13 -9.83
C THR A 75 -7.00 -6.54 -9.80
N GLY A 76 -6.26 -6.74 -8.70
CA GLY A 76 -4.89 -6.23 -8.53
C GLY A 76 -4.81 -4.77 -8.09
N ARG A 77 -5.88 -4.23 -7.52
CA ARG A 77 -5.93 -2.83 -7.04
C ARG A 77 -5.35 -2.63 -5.63
N GLY A 78 -4.71 -3.67 -5.09
CA GLY A 78 -4.02 -3.59 -3.82
C GLY A 78 -4.84 -3.97 -2.62
N THR A 79 -4.34 -3.62 -1.44
CA THR A 79 -4.97 -3.97 -0.16
C THR A 79 -6.28 -3.21 0.08
N ILE A 80 -6.45 -2.05 -0.51
CA ILE A 80 -7.69 -1.29 -0.45
C ILE A 80 -8.88 -2.03 -1.10
N GLU A 81 -8.61 -2.78 -2.18
CA GLU A 81 -9.59 -3.69 -2.78
C GLU A 81 -9.76 -4.94 -1.92
N HIS A 82 -8.66 -5.52 -1.45
CA HIS A 82 -8.66 -6.74 -0.64
C HIS A 82 -9.49 -6.58 0.65
N CYS A 83 -9.37 -5.42 1.32
CA CYS A 83 -10.08 -5.09 2.55
C CYS A 83 -11.46 -4.42 2.32
N ASP A 84 -11.91 -4.30 1.06
CA ASP A 84 -13.19 -3.67 0.68
C ASP A 84 -13.36 -2.22 1.19
N VAL A 85 -12.27 -1.44 1.13
CA VAL A 85 -12.25 -0.03 1.58
C VAL A 85 -12.02 0.96 0.43
N LEU A 86 -12.39 0.58 -0.80
CA LEU A 86 -12.34 1.49 -1.95
C LEU A 86 -13.17 2.75 -1.67
N GLY A 87 -12.54 3.92 -1.86
CA GLY A 87 -13.15 5.21 -1.63
C GLY A 87 -13.05 5.75 -0.20
N ARG A 88 -12.52 4.97 0.77
CA ARG A 88 -12.29 5.39 2.16
C ARG A 88 -10.86 5.83 2.44
N VAL A 89 -9.92 5.51 1.55
CA VAL A 89 -8.51 5.91 1.65
C VAL A 89 -8.29 7.22 0.89
N ASP A 90 -7.67 8.20 1.53
CA ASP A 90 -7.50 9.55 0.98
C ASP A 90 -6.26 9.68 0.09
N ILE A 91 -5.19 8.97 0.44
CA ILE A 91 -3.89 9.04 -0.24
C ILE A 91 -3.36 7.62 -0.43
N ILE A 92 -2.99 7.31 -1.65
CA ILE A 92 -2.36 6.05 -2.02
C ILE A 92 -1.01 6.36 -2.62
N THR A 93 0.04 5.72 -2.12
CA THR A 93 1.35 5.73 -2.76
C THR A 93 1.67 4.35 -3.32
N GLY A 94 2.44 4.31 -4.38
CA GLY A 94 2.84 3.06 -5.00
C GLY A 94 4.10 3.22 -5.83
N THR A 95 4.68 2.09 -6.21
CA THR A 95 5.88 2.05 -7.04
C THR A 95 5.60 1.39 -8.39
N LEU A 96 6.30 1.88 -9.42
CA LEU A 96 6.30 1.29 -10.75
C LEU A 96 7.48 0.33 -10.98
N GLY A 97 8.37 0.21 -9.97
CA GLY A 97 9.60 -0.58 -10.05
C GLY A 97 9.55 -1.95 -9.36
N LYS A 98 8.38 -2.44 -8.97
CA LYS A 98 8.18 -3.77 -8.35
C LYS A 98 7.28 -4.63 -9.23
N ALA A 99 6.10 -5.04 -8.76
CA ALA A 99 5.21 -5.93 -9.51
C ALA A 99 4.78 -5.39 -10.88
N LEU A 100 4.65 -4.07 -11.04
CA LEU A 100 4.32 -3.45 -12.33
C LEU A 100 5.49 -3.42 -13.32
N GLY A 101 6.71 -3.79 -12.91
CA GLY A 101 7.84 -4.01 -13.80
C GLY A 101 8.35 -2.80 -14.59
N GLY A 102 7.95 -1.58 -14.25
CA GLY A 102 8.21 -0.37 -15.01
C GLY A 102 9.61 0.24 -14.85
N ALA A 103 10.59 -0.51 -14.37
CA ALA A 103 11.98 -0.13 -14.13
C ALA A 103 12.19 0.89 -13.00
N SER A 104 11.48 2.00 -12.98
CA SER A 104 11.65 3.03 -11.94
C SER A 104 10.41 3.91 -11.83
N GLY A 105 10.39 4.72 -10.78
CA GLY A 105 9.33 5.69 -10.53
C GLY A 105 8.27 5.20 -9.57
N GLY A 106 7.38 6.09 -9.27
CA GLY A 106 6.26 5.84 -8.38
C GLY A 106 5.17 6.88 -8.60
N PHE A 107 4.10 6.74 -7.87
CA PHE A 107 2.96 7.63 -7.98
C PHE A 107 2.35 7.93 -6.62
N THR A 108 1.66 9.05 -6.55
CA THR A 108 0.71 9.34 -5.48
C THR A 108 -0.65 9.57 -6.12
N SER A 109 -1.66 8.89 -5.66
CA SER A 109 -3.04 9.02 -6.07
C SER A 109 -3.91 9.38 -4.87
N GLY A 110 -5.03 10.05 -5.10
CA GLY A 110 -5.93 10.47 -4.03
C GLY A 110 -6.90 11.55 -4.48
N ARG A 111 -7.49 12.24 -3.52
CA ARG A 111 -8.41 13.35 -3.79
C ARG A 111 -7.72 14.43 -4.64
N LYS A 112 -8.47 15.01 -5.56
CA LYS A 112 -7.95 16.01 -6.50
C LYS A 112 -7.22 17.16 -5.80
N GLU A 113 -7.78 17.66 -4.70
CA GLU A 113 -7.23 18.78 -3.93
C GLU A 113 -5.85 18.45 -3.35
N ILE A 114 -5.66 17.20 -2.89
CA ILE A 114 -4.37 16.71 -2.36
C ILE A 114 -3.36 16.61 -3.49
N VAL A 115 -3.75 16.02 -4.62
CA VAL A 115 -2.86 15.86 -5.80
C VAL A 115 -2.47 17.23 -6.37
N ASP A 116 -3.40 18.15 -6.48
CA ASP A 116 -3.12 19.52 -6.95
C ASP A 116 -2.18 20.26 -5.98
N MET A 117 -2.36 20.11 -4.68
CA MET A 117 -1.44 20.66 -3.68
C MET A 117 -0.04 20.04 -3.80
N LEU A 118 0.08 18.72 -3.95
CA LEU A 118 1.36 18.04 -4.11
C LEU A 118 2.11 18.54 -5.35
N ARG A 119 1.43 18.75 -6.47
CA ARG A 119 2.02 19.30 -7.68
C ARG A 119 2.63 20.69 -7.49
N GLN A 120 2.11 21.48 -6.55
CA GLN A 120 2.58 22.83 -6.26
C GLN A 120 3.58 22.89 -5.10
N ARG A 121 3.61 21.90 -4.22
CA ARG A 121 4.34 21.98 -2.95
C ARG A 121 5.28 20.81 -2.67
N SER A 122 5.12 19.68 -3.36
CA SER A 122 6.03 18.54 -3.17
C SER A 122 7.39 18.82 -3.78
N ARG A 123 8.41 18.99 -2.94
CA ARG A 123 9.77 19.28 -3.40
C ARG A 123 10.33 18.23 -4.36
N PRO A 124 10.20 16.92 -4.12
CA PRO A 124 10.62 15.91 -5.09
C PRO A 124 9.97 16.10 -6.46
N TYR A 125 8.69 16.40 -6.52
CA TYR A 125 7.99 16.63 -7.78
C TYR A 125 8.46 17.89 -8.50
N LEU A 126 8.71 18.98 -7.75
CA LEU A 126 9.07 20.28 -8.32
C LEU A 126 10.54 20.34 -8.79
N PHE A 127 11.44 19.60 -8.11
CA PHE A 127 12.88 19.78 -8.28
C PHE A 127 13.61 18.53 -8.80
N SER A 128 12.94 17.38 -8.89
CA SER A 128 13.50 16.17 -9.50
C SER A 128 13.20 16.14 -11.00
N ASN A 129 14.05 15.48 -11.76
CA ASN A 129 13.77 15.20 -13.16
C ASN A 129 12.57 14.28 -13.32
N THR A 130 11.87 14.39 -14.43
CA THR A 130 10.76 13.50 -14.78
C THR A 130 11.25 12.08 -15.04
N MET A 131 10.33 11.12 -14.96
CA MET A 131 10.62 9.76 -15.43
C MET A 131 10.95 9.75 -16.92
N ALA A 132 11.87 8.87 -17.31
CA ALA A 132 12.21 8.68 -18.71
C ALA A 132 10.98 8.18 -19.51
N PRO A 133 10.69 8.74 -20.69
CA PRO A 133 9.53 8.34 -21.50
C PRO A 133 9.39 6.82 -21.74
N PRO A 134 10.46 6.05 -21.99
CA PRO A 134 10.35 4.59 -22.12
C PRO A 134 9.86 3.90 -20.84
N ALA A 135 10.28 4.38 -19.66
CA ALA A 135 9.82 3.85 -18.38
C ALA A 135 8.32 4.13 -18.16
N VAL A 136 7.86 5.33 -18.54
CA VAL A 136 6.44 5.69 -18.50
C VAL A 136 5.62 4.80 -19.43
N ALA A 137 6.07 4.60 -20.67
CA ALA A 137 5.40 3.72 -21.63
C ALA A 137 5.33 2.26 -21.15
N GLY A 138 6.41 1.75 -20.55
CA GLY A 138 6.44 0.43 -19.94
C GLY A 138 5.45 0.30 -18.78
N ALA A 139 5.40 1.30 -17.91
CA ALA A 139 4.46 1.32 -16.78
C ALA A 139 2.99 1.36 -17.24
N LEU A 140 2.67 2.19 -18.24
CA LEU A 140 1.32 2.23 -18.81
C LEU A 140 0.93 0.87 -19.37
N LYS A 141 1.82 0.23 -20.16
CA LYS A 141 1.53 -1.10 -20.71
C LYS A 141 1.39 -2.17 -19.61
N ALA A 142 2.17 -2.10 -18.54
CA ALA A 142 2.03 -3.02 -17.41
C ALA A 142 0.66 -2.86 -16.72
N ILE A 143 0.19 -1.62 -16.54
CA ILE A 143 -1.15 -1.34 -15.97
C ILE A 143 -2.24 -1.91 -16.89
N ASP A 144 -2.14 -1.73 -18.21
CA ASP A 144 -3.08 -2.30 -19.17
C ASP A 144 -3.13 -3.84 -19.03
N LEU A 145 -1.98 -4.52 -19.04
CA LEU A 145 -1.89 -5.97 -18.91
C LEU A 145 -2.53 -6.49 -17.61
N VAL A 146 -2.26 -5.82 -16.49
CA VAL A 146 -2.85 -6.18 -15.19
C VAL A 146 -4.36 -5.98 -15.18
N SER A 147 -4.84 -4.94 -15.87
CA SER A 147 -6.26 -4.61 -15.94
C SER A 147 -7.04 -5.54 -16.87
N GLU A 148 -6.41 -6.01 -17.93
CA GLU A 148 -7.04 -6.85 -18.97
C GLU A 148 -7.14 -8.33 -18.59
N SER A 149 -6.24 -8.83 -17.70
CA SER A 149 -6.15 -10.27 -17.38
C SER A 149 -5.80 -10.56 -15.93
N SER A 150 -6.37 -11.64 -15.38
CA SER A 150 -6.01 -12.21 -14.08
C SER A 150 -4.89 -13.27 -14.17
N THR A 151 -4.56 -13.74 -15.34
CA THR A 151 -3.70 -14.92 -15.55
C THR A 151 -2.40 -14.88 -14.75
N LEU A 152 -1.69 -13.76 -14.76
CA LEU A 152 -0.42 -13.63 -14.01
C LEU A 152 -0.66 -13.61 -12.49
N ARG A 153 -1.75 -13.02 -12.03
CA ARG A 153 -2.11 -13.02 -10.61
C ARG A 153 -2.49 -14.41 -10.12
N ASP A 154 -3.23 -15.15 -10.92
CA ASP A 154 -3.65 -16.52 -10.61
C ASP A 154 -2.42 -17.44 -10.57
N GLN A 155 -1.53 -17.33 -11.53
CA GLN A 155 -0.25 -18.06 -11.53
C GLN A 155 0.60 -17.71 -10.29
N LEU A 156 0.66 -16.45 -9.89
CA LEU A 156 1.39 -16.03 -8.69
C LEU A 156 0.81 -16.68 -7.42
N ARG A 157 -0.53 -16.74 -7.31
CA ARG A 157 -1.20 -17.42 -6.18
C ARG A 157 -0.86 -18.92 -6.12
N GLU A 158 -0.94 -19.59 -7.26
CA GLU A 158 -0.58 -21.00 -7.37
C GLU A 158 0.89 -21.23 -6.98
N ASN A 159 1.82 -20.43 -7.52
CA ASN A 159 3.23 -20.51 -7.19
C ASN A 159 3.49 -20.24 -5.69
N THR A 160 2.79 -19.28 -5.10
CA THR A 160 2.89 -18.99 -3.67
C THR A 160 2.45 -20.17 -2.82
N ALA A 161 1.33 -20.80 -3.16
CA ALA A 161 0.81 -21.97 -2.45
C ALA A 161 1.82 -23.13 -2.51
N VAL A 162 2.32 -23.47 -3.71
CA VAL A 162 3.32 -24.53 -3.91
C VAL A 162 4.61 -24.23 -3.14
N PHE A 163 5.06 -22.97 -3.14
CA PHE A 163 6.27 -22.58 -2.44
C PHE A 163 6.13 -22.71 -0.93
N ARG A 164 5.02 -22.24 -0.35
CA ARG A 164 4.74 -22.38 1.08
C ARG A 164 4.65 -23.83 1.51
N GLU A 165 3.87 -24.66 0.81
CA GLU A 165 3.74 -26.09 1.07
C GLU A 165 5.10 -26.81 0.99
N GLY A 166 5.92 -26.45 0.00
CA GLY A 166 7.26 -27.00 -0.15
C GLY A 166 8.17 -26.67 1.03
N LEU A 167 8.17 -25.44 1.50
CA LEU A 167 8.95 -25.04 2.68
C LEU A 167 8.48 -25.77 3.95
N GLU A 168 7.18 -25.80 4.21
CA GLU A 168 6.60 -26.49 5.38
C GLU A 168 6.93 -28.00 5.36
N THR A 169 6.85 -28.66 4.20
CA THR A 169 7.21 -30.06 4.00
C THR A 169 8.68 -30.33 4.32
N HIS A 170 9.55 -29.35 4.10
CA HIS A 170 10.97 -29.42 4.44
C HIS A 170 11.31 -28.97 5.85
N GLY A 171 10.31 -28.71 6.69
CA GLY A 171 10.46 -28.41 8.12
C GLY A 171 10.75 -26.97 8.45
N PHE A 172 10.51 -26.02 7.52
CA PHE A 172 10.58 -24.59 7.82
C PHE A 172 9.32 -24.12 8.53
N GLU A 173 9.48 -23.27 9.54
CA GLU A 173 8.37 -22.58 10.19
C GLU A 173 8.09 -21.27 9.44
N LEU A 174 6.86 -21.09 8.95
CA LEU A 174 6.46 -19.93 8.19
C LEU A 174 5.53 -19.05 9.02
N LEU A 175 5.67 -17.73 8.86
CA LEU A 175 4.63 -16.83 9.34
C LEU A 175 3.32 -17.06 8.56
N PRO A 176 2.15 -17.02 9.23
CA PRO A 176 0.85 -17.15 8.58
C PRO A 176 0.65 -16.05 7.53
N GLY A 177 -0.03 -16.38 6.43
CA GLY A 177 -0.39 -15.40 5.40
C GLY A 177 -0.57 -16.03 4.03
N GLU A 178 -1.19 -15.29 3.14
CA GLU A 178 -1.44 -15.68 1.74
C GLU A 178 -0.63 -14.84 0.75
N HIS A 179 0.13 -13.87 1.24
CA HIS A 179 0.93 -12.97 0.43
C HIS A 179 2.16 -13.71 -0.16
N PRO A 180 2.63 -13.37 -1.38
CA PRO A 180 3.83 -13.96 -1.99
C PRO A 180 5.15 -13.67 -1.24
N ILE A 181 5.18 -12.71 -0.31
CA ILE A 181 6.27 -12.59 0.66
C ILE A 181 6.08 -13.70 1.69
N VAL A 182 7.06 -14.58 1.76
CA VAL A 182 7.05 -15.77 2.63
C VAL A 182 8.20 -15.68 3.60
N PRO A 183 8.00 -15.12 4.80
CA PRO A 183 9.03 -15.07 5.84
C PRO A 183 9.24 -16.47 6.46
N VAL A 184 10.49 -16.78 6.72
CA VAL A 184 10.96 -18.06 7.27
C VAL A 184 11.69 -17.80 8.57
#